data_c0833c45efed57b3da1632438f023bab
#
_entry.id   c0833c45efed57b3da1632438f023bab
#
_cell.length_a   1.000
_cell.length_b   1.000
_cell.length_c   1.000
_cell.angle_alpha   90.00
_cell.angle_beta   90.00
_cell.angle_gamma   90.00
#
_symmetry.space_group_name_H-M   'P 1'
#
loop_
_entity.id
_entity.type
_entity.pdbx_description
1 polymer ?
#
loop_
_entity_poly.entity_id
_entity_poly.type
_entity_poly.pdbx_seq_one_letter_code
_entity_poly.pdbx_strand_id
1 'polypeptide(L)'
;MIVRNIEFGNGTPKICVPVMGKNLHLLEEEISDLQGLKYDLVEWRIDFYEDMDQVKNDIYVIRDLLGETPLLVTCRTQDSADEIGRAHV
;
A
#
# COMPACT_ATOMS: atom_id res chain seq x y z
N MET A 1 -4.36 5.79 5.10
CA MET A 1 -4.04 7.11 4.51
C MET A 1 -4.09 7.05 2.99
N ILE A 2 -4.72 8.00 2.39
CA ILE A 2 -4.93 8.03 0.95
C ILE A 2 -3.87 8.87 0.26
N VAL A 3 -3.34 8.35 -0.83
CA VAL A 3 -2.33 9.03 -1.62
C VAL A 3 -2.89 9.25 -3.02
N ARG A 4 -2.61 10.40 -3.63
CA ARG A 4 -2.96 10.75 -5.01
C ARG A 4 -4.43 11.10 -5.21
N ASN A 5 -5.02 11.75 -4.26
CA ASN A 5 -6.34 12.38 -4.43
C ASN A 5 -7.46 11.43 -4.81
N ILE A 6 -7.40 10.20 -4.34
CA ILE A 6 -8.52 9.28 -4.52
C ILE A 6 -9.64 9.69 -3.56
N GLU A 7 -10.83 9.83 -4.10
CA GLU A 7 -12.01 10.14 -3.31
C GLU A 7 -12.82 8.87 -3.07
N PHE A 8 -13.07 8.59 -1.80
CA PHE A 8 -13.87 7.43 -1.44
C PHE A 8 -15.28 7.88 -1.09
N GLY A 9 -16.24 7.02 -1.36
CA GLY A 9 -17.62 7.28 -0.98
C GLY A 9 -18.39 8.16 -1.95
N ASN A 10 -17.86 8.38 -3.13
CA ASN A 10 -18.54 9.21 -4.13
C ASN A 10 -19.50 8.43 -5.01
N GLY A 11 -19.90 7.24 -4.57
CA GLY A 11 -20.87 6.43 -5.26
C GLY A 11 -20.29 5.39 -6.19
N THR A 12 -19.00 5.49 -6.53
CA THR A 12 -18.35 4.52 -7.40
C THR A 12 -17.46 3.62 -6.55
N PRO A 13 -17.72 2.30 -6.56
CA PRO A 13 -16.86 1.40 -5.79
C PRO A 13 -15.41 1.45 -6.26
N LYS A 14 -14.49 1.37 -5.30
CA LYS A 14 -13.07 1.36 -5.58
C LYS A 14 -12.50 -0.03 -5.27
N ILE A 15 -11.68 -0.52 -6.18
CA ILE A 15 -11.03 -1.82 -5.99
C ILE A 15 -9.67 -1.57 -5.36
N CYS A 16 -9.50 -2.08 -4.15
CA CYS A 16 -8.26 -1.95 -3.40
C CYS A 16 -7.60 -3.32 -3.31
N VAL A 17 -6.37 -3.42 -3.81
CA VAL A 17 -5.63 -4.68 -3.80
C VAL A 17 -4.57 -4.61 -2.71
N PRO A 18 -4.60 -5.51 -1.71
CA PRO A 18 -3.57 -5.51 -0.69
C PRO A 18 -2.30 -6.21 -1.16
N VAL A 19 -1.16 -5.67 -0.76
CA VAL A 19 0.12 -6.34 -0.92
C VAL A 19 0.72 -6.53 0.47
N MET A 20 1.22 -7.73 0.74
CA MET A 20 1.60 -8.14 2.07
C MET A 20 2.96 -8.84 2.10
N GLY A 21 3.79 -8.60 1.10
CA GLY A 21 5.10 -9.22 1.05
C GLY A 21 5.96 -8.86 2.25
N LYS A 22 6.74 -9.81 2.73
CA LYS A 22 7.56 -9.62 3.91
C LYS A 22 8.78 -8.75 3.64
N ASN A 23 9.19 -8.66 2.39
CA ASN A 23 10.35 -7.87 1.98
C ASN A 23 10.10 -7.28 0.61
N LEU A 24 11.04 -6.46 0.17
CA LEU A 24 10.87 -5.75 -1.10
C LEU A 24 10.76 -6.70 -2.29
N HIS A 25 11.55 -7.77 -2.29
CA HIS A 25 11.50 -8.73 -3.37
C HIS A 25 10.10 -9.34 -3.55
N LEU A 26 9.48 -9.73 -2.44
CA LEU A 26 8.15 -10.30 -2.48
C LEU A 26 7.10 -9.26 -2.89
N LEU A 27 7.29 -8.02 -2.45
CA LEU A 27 6.40 -6.95 -2.87
C LEU A 27 6.50 -6.69 -4.37
N GLU A 28 7.72 -6.73 -4.89
CA GLU A 28 7.91 -6.55 -6.32
C GLU A 28 7.21 -7.64 -7.11
N GLU A 29 7.25 -8.87 -6.63
CA GLU A 29 6.54 -9.96 -7.28
C GLU A 29 5.04 -9.75 -7.23
N GLU A 30 4.51 -9.33 -6.07
CA GLU A 30 3.08 -9.08 -5.96
C GLU A 30 2.63 -7.98 -6.90
N ILE A 31 3.39 -6.90 -6.97
CA ILE A 31 3.06 -5.79 -7.86
C ILE A 31 3.15 -6.21 -9.32
N SER A 32 4.13 -7.03 -9.64
CA SER A 32 4.25 -7.54 -11.01
C SER A 32 3.04 -8.38 -11.40
N ASP A 33 2.51 -9.15 -10.45
CA ASP A 33 1.33 -9.97 -10.71
C ASP A 33 0.08 -9.12 -10.93
N LEU A 34 0.08 -7.86 -10.53
CA LEU A 34 -1.04 -6.98 -10.75
C LEU A 34 -1.10 -6.41 -12.15
N GLN A 35 -0.05 -6.60 -12.93
CA GLN A 35 -0.01 -6.06 -14.29
C GLN A 35 -1.11 -6.67 -15.13
N GLY A 36 -1.88 -5.82 -15.79
CA GLY A 36 -2.99 -6.27 -16.60
C GLY A 36 -4.30 -6.44 -15.87
N LEU A 37 -4.28 -6.36 -14.54
CA LEU A 37 -5.50 -6.42 -13.75
C LEU A 37 -6.09 -5.02 -13.58
N LYS A 38 -7.39 -4.97 -13.38
CA LYS A 38 -8.06 -3.69 -13.15
C LYS A 38 -8.23 -3.46 -11.65
N TYR A 39 -7.66 -2.37 -11.17
CA TYR A 39 -7.80 -1.98 -9.77
C TYR A 39 -7.63 -0.47 -9.66
N ASP A 40 -8.08 0.10 -8.56
CA ASP A 40 -8.05 1.54 -8.36
C ASP A 40 -6.88 1.99 -7.52
N LEU A 41 -6.50 1.19 -6.53
CA LEU A 41 -5.38 1.53 -5.65
C LEU A 41 -4.80 0.26 -5.04
N VAL A 42 -3.61 0.41 -4.50
CA VAL A 42 -2.91 -0.67 -3.82
C VAL A 42 -2.79 -0.31 -2.34
N GLU A 43 -3.09 -1.27 -1.49
CA GLU A 43 -2.92 -1.13 -0.05
C GLU A 43 -1.66 -1.89 0.37
N TRP A 44 -0.66 -1.18 0.86
CA TRP A 44 0.54 -1.83 1.37
C TRP A 44 0.39 -2.02 2.87
N ARG A 45 0.26 -3.28 3.27
CA ARG A 45 0.10 -3.64 4.68
C ARG A 45 1.46 -3.86 5.31
N ILE A 46 2.00 -2.80 5.89
CA ILE A 46 3.36 -2.83 6.41
C ILE A 46 3.51 -3.66 7.68
N ASP A 47 2.39 -4.04 8.30
CA ASP A 47 2.43 -4.91 9.47
C ASP A 47 2.99 -6.30 9.14
N PHE A 48 3.02 -6.67 7.87
CA PHE A 48 3.64 -7.93 7.44
C PHE A 48 5.10 -7.79 7.07
N TYR A 49 5.60 -6.56 7.01
CA TYR A 49 6.98 -6.33 6.59
C TYR A 49 7.95 -6.78 7.68
N GLU A 50 9.02 -7.47 7.28
CA GLU A 50 9.95 -8.03 8.26
C GLU A 50 10.90 -6.98 8.86
N ASP A 51 11.14 -5.88 8.15
CA ASP A 51 12.03 -4.82 8.63
C ASP A 51 11.34 -3.47 8.51
N MET A 52 10.77 -3.02 9.63
CA MET A 52 10.03 -1.76 9.65
C MET A 52 10.94 -0.55 9.36
N ASP A 53 12.23 -0.68 9.62
CA ASP A 53 13.15 0.43 9.35
C ASP A 53 13.35 0.65 7.86
N GLN A 54 13.09 -0.35 7.05
CA GLN A 54 13.21 -0.24 5.60
C GLN A 54 11.97 0.34 4.93
N VAL A 55 10.87 0.45 5.66
CA VAL A 55 9.63 0.96 5.07
C VAL A 55 9.84 2.33 4.45
N LYS A 56 10.56 3.21 5.14
CA LYS A 56 10.78 4.57 4.65
C LYS A 56 11.55 4.61 3.33
N ASN A 57 12.47 3.68 3.15
CA ASN A 57 13.25 3.62 1.91
C ASN A 57 12.48 2.90 0.83
N ASP A 58 11.86 1.79 1.19
CA ASP A 58 11.21 0.92 0.22
C ASP A 58 9.91 1.52 -0.33
N ILE A 59 9.31 2.45 0.40
CA ILE A 59 8.10 3.10 -0.07
C ILE A 59 8.33 3.84 -1.40
N TYR A 60 9.52 4.42 -1.56
CA TYR A 60 9.84 5.12 -2.81
C TYR A 60 9.92 4.14 -3.98
N VAL A 61 10.48 2.95 -3.72
CA VAL A 61 10.56 1.91 -4.73
C VAL A 61 9.16 1.43 -5.11
N ILE A 62 8.31 1.20 -4.11
CA ILE A 62 6.94 0.74 -4.35
C ILE A 62 6.15 1.77 -5.14
N ARG A 63 6.28 3.04 -4.78
CA ARG A 63 5.57 4.09 -5.51
C ARG A 63 6.04 4.21 -6.95
N ASP A 64 7.33 4.02 -7.15
CA ASP A 64 7.89 4.06 -8.50
C ASP A 64 7.36 2.89 -9.34
N LEU A 65 7.29 1.71 -8.74
CA LEU A 65 6.77 0.53 -9.43
C LEU A 65 5.29 0.68 -9.79
N LEU A 66 4.52 1.34 -8.93
CA LEU A 66 3.10 1.53 -9.16
C LEU A 66 2.80 2.65 -10.16
N GLY A 67 3.76 3.53 -10.40
CA GLY A 67 3.57 4.64 -11.33
C GLY A 67 2.48 5.57 -10.83
N GLU A 68 1.42 5.72 -11.61
CA GLU A 68 0.32 6.61 -11.28
C GLU A 68 -0.69 6.00 -10.32
N THR A 69 -0.58 4.72 -10.02
CA THR A 69 -1.52 4.05 -9.14
C THR A 69 -1.41 4.59 -7.71
N PRO A 70 -2.53 4.98 -7.09
CA PRO A 70 -2.50 5.44 -5.71
C PRO A 70 -2.07 4.34 -4.74
N LEU A 71 -1.36 4.74 -3.71
CA LEU A 71 -0.86 3.82 -2.68
C LEU A 71 -1.44 4.21 -1.33
N LEU A 72 -2.03 3.24 -0.65
CA LEU A 72 -2.53 3.38 0.71
C LEU A 72 -1.65 2.53 1.61
N VAL A 73 -1.04 3.14 2.61
CA VAL A 73 -0.18 2.41 3.55
C VAL A 73 -0.92 2.20 4.85
N THR A 74 -1.02 0.96 5.29
CA THR A 74 -1.73 0.61 6.51
C THR A 74 -0.90 -0.31 7.40
N CYS A 75 -1.17 -0.25 8.69
CA CYS A 75 -0.57 -1.16 9.66
C CYS A 75 -1.63 -1.51 10.68
N ARG A 76 -1.82 -2.80 10.91
CA ARG A 76 -2.86 -3.26 11.82
C ARG A 76 -2.28 -3.94 13.05
N THR A 77 -1.25 -3.33 13.62
CA THR A 77 -0.75 -3.82 14.89
C THR A 77 -1.72 -3.43 15.99
N GLN A 78 -1.84 -4.28 16.97
CA GLN A 78 -2.82 -4.08 18.03
C GLN A 78 -2.57 -2.79 18.82
N ASP A 79 -1.32 -2.47 19.06
CA ASP A 79 -0.96 -1.34 19.91
C ASP A 79 -1.02 0.00 19.18
N SER A 80 -0.95 0.01 17.88
CA SER A 80 -0.82 1.24 17.12
C SER A 80 -1.88 1.38 16.02
N ALA A 81 -2.90 0.55 16.03
CA ALA A 81 -3.91 0.55 14.98
C ALA A 81 -4.53 1.94 14.79
N ASP A 82 -4.87 2.60 15.91
CA ASP A 82 -5.50 3.91 15.83
C ASP A 82 -4.55 4.97 15.32
N GLU A 83 -3.29 4.91 15.73
CA GLU A 83 -2.30 5.88 15.32
C GLU A 83 -1.89 5.67 13.87
N ILE A 84 -1.66 4.42 13.50
CA ILE A 84 -1.22 4.08 12.15
C ILE A 84 -2.33 4.35 11.15
N GLY A 85 -3.56 4.13 11.54
CA GLY A 85 -4.69 4.42 10.66
C GLY A 85 -4.76 5.88 10.24
N ARG A 86 -4.01 6.75 10.91
CA ARG A 86 -3.94 8.16 10.60
C ARG A 86 -2.62 8.55 9.96
N ALA A 87 -1.73 7.60 9.74
CA ALA A 87 -0.43 7.89 9.19
C ALA A 87 -0.55 8.42 7.78
N HIS A 88 0.34 9.34 7.45
CA HIS A 88 0.36 9.98 6.15
C HIS A 88 1.57 9.54 5.36
N VAL A 89 1.35 9.25 4.14
CA VAL A 89 2.41 8.85 3.24
C VAL A 89 2.37 9.69 1.98
#